data_c0e412b2976deba67ebd45ceddfb9ffc
#
_entry.id   c0e412b2976deba67ebd45ceddfb9ffc
#
_cell.length_a   1.000
_cell.length_b   1.000
_cell.length_c   1.000
_cell.angle_alpha   90.00
_cell.angle_beta   90.00
_cell.angle_gamma   90.00
#
_symmetry.space_group_name_H-M   'P 1'
#
loop_
_entity.id
_entity.type
_entity.pdbx_description
1 polymer ?
#
loop_
_entity_poly.entity_id
_entity_poly.type
_entity_poly.pdbx_seq_one_letter_code
_entity_poly.pdbx_strand_id
1 'polypeptide(L)'
;SPYRYPYGRAVLQEDVEKSETDTCIYVISRQAGEGADRKLSENEYGLAEIERVNLTFCAEQYEHMIVVINVGGQFDLNFLHEIPNINAVIFMGQLGTMGGQAVADIVCGKHTPSGKLTDTWAKHYRDYPASDDYSYLNGNLDEEYYREGIYVGYRYFDTFHVAPRYPFGYGLSYTEFEMHLAGMGLERTTVEISVDVKNKGEVYSGKEVVQIYVSCPDGELKKEAQRLTSFAKTKNLKPGEEERTVLQFDLRDLTSYREKDAATVLEPGEYVVRVGNSSRNTRVCGILKLETEMITEKHSHICKAPLRVTELEWQEEKELLHATGDCRQNWGRTCEIIIDDVEKIQSFQLEPGIIPEVDHEYGPVEIYSSEETDRILESLTLRDMAELVVGGGMSGHRFFEAPGAAGVTTGNLTAKGIPNVVMADGPAGLRLHKISSVSITGKVKGVEPNISFMKYLPEPVKKVMLGNPDSKNLLYQFTTAFPVGISLASVSYTHLT
;
A
#
# COMPACT_ATOMS: atom_id res chain seq x y z
N SER A 1 -9.83 -17.32 -16.09
CA SER A 1 -8.50 -17.16 -15.47
C SER A 1 -7.88 -18.53 -15.23
N PRO A 2 -6.61 -18.78 -15.59
CA PRO A 2 -5.92 -20.03 -15.29
C PRO A 2 -5.69 -20.24 -13.78
N TYR A 3 -6.04 -19.27 -12.96
CA TYR A 3 -5.83 -19.25 -11.50
C TYR A 3 -7.12 -19.52 -10.72
N ARG A 4 -8.11 -20.20 -11.30
CA ARG A 4 -9.32 -20.56 -10.55
C ARG A 4 -8.98 -21.60 -9.49
N TYR A 5 -8.89 -21.17 -8.25
CA TYR A 5 -8.97 -22.06 -7.12
C TYR A 5 -10.44 -22.39 -6.85
N PRO A 6 -10.77 -23.64 -6.50
CA PRO A 6 -12.12 -23.97 -6.06
C PRO A 6 -12.39 -23.17 -4.77
N TYR A 7 -13.49 -22.43 -4.74
CA TYR A 7 -13.93 -21.64 -3.57
C TYR A 7 -14.49 -22.53 -2.44
N GLY A 8 -14.12 -23.79 -2.44
CA GLY A 8 -14.59 -24.75 -1.46
C GLY A 8 -15.88 -25.47 -1.90
N ARG A 9 -16.41 -26.27 -1.00
CA ARG A 9 -17.71 -26.92 -1.09
C ARG A 9 -18.74 -26.21 -0.23
N ALA A 10 -20.01 -26.54 -0.39
CA ALA A 10 -21.06 -26.12 0.54
C ALA A 10 -20.75 -26.64 1.95
N VAL A 11 -20.94 -25.78 2.95
CA VAL A 11 -20.96 -26.17 4.34
C VAL A 11 -22.30 -26.84 4.63
N LEU A 12 -22.28 -28.01 5.25
CA LEU A 12 -23.46 -28.81 5.55
C LEU A 12 -23.78 -28.76 7.04
N GLN A 13 -25.03 -29.11 7.39
CA GLN A 13 -25.46 -29.21 8.79
C GLN A 13 -24.57 -30.17 9.60
N GLU A 14 -24.16 -31.29 8.98
CA GLU A 14 -23.23 -32.25 9.58
C GLU A 14 -21.87 -31.64 9.93
N ASP A 15 -21.38 -30.66 9.16
CA ASP A 15 -20.11 -29.97 9.44
C ASP A 15 -20.26 -29.09 10.69
N VAL A 16 -21.40 -28.43 10.83
CA VAL A 16 -21.74 -27.58 12.00
C VAL A 16 -21.83 -28.45 13.25
N GLU A 17 -22.56 -29.57 13.19
CA GLU A 17 -22.71 -30.47 14.34
C GLU A 17 -21.37 -31.06 14.79
N LYS A 18 -20.48 -31.40 13.85
CA LYS A 18 -19.14 -31.91 14.15
C LYS A 18 -18.19 -30.86 14.70
N SER A 19 -18.47 -29.58 14.50
CA SER A 19 -17.59 -28.51 14.94
C SER A 19 -17.58 -28.32 16.46
N GLU A 20 -18.68 -28.72 17.13
CA GLU A 20 -18.86 -28.64 18.58
C GLU A 20 -18.49 -27.24 19.17
N THR A 21 -18.77 -26.16 18.43
CA THR A 21 -18.46 -24.77 18.80
C THR A 21 -19.60 -23.84 18.42
N ASP A 22 -19.70 -22.71 19.09
CA ASP A 22 -20.61 -21.61 18.80
C ASP A 22 -19.99 -20.54 17.89
N THR A 23 -18.70 -20.68 17.55
CA THR A 23 -17.92 -19.67 16.84
C THR A 23 -17.44 -20.19 15.49
N CYS A 24 -17.70 -19.44 14.43
CA CYS A 24 -17.20 -19.69 13.08
C CYS A 24 -16.18 -18.64 12.67
N ILE A 25 -15.04 -19.09 12.13
CA ILE A 25 -14.06 -18.24 11.45
C ILE A 25 -14.10 -18.59 9.97
N TYR A 26 -14.61 -17.67 9.15
CA TYR A 26 -14.71 -17.85 7.71
C TYR A 26 -13.62 -17.03 6.99
N VAL A 27 -12.80 -17.71 6.18
CA VAL A 27 -11.67 -17.06 5.48
C VAL A 27 -12.03 -16.89 4.00
N ILE A 28 -12.07 -15.64 3.55
CA ILE A 28 -12.20 -15.27 2.13
C ILE A 28 -10.81 -14.99 1.58
N SER A 29 -10.43 -15.71 0.52
CA SER A 29 -9.12 -15.55 -0.09
C SER A 29 -9.23 -15.21 -1.56
N ARG A 30 -8.40 -14.26 -2.02
CA ARG A 30 -8.23 -13.92 -3.43
C ARG A 30 -6.76 -13.84 -3.76
N GLN A 31 -6.46 -14.23 -4.99
CA GLN A 31 -5.13 -14.10 -5.56
C GLN A 31 -5.24 -13.35 -6.89
N ALA A 32 -4.33 -12.43 -7.11
CA ALA A 32 -4.07 -11.83 -8.41
C ALA A 32 -2.61 -12.10 -8.78
N GLY A 33 -2.32 -12.14 -10.07
CA GLY A 33 -0.98 -12.24 -10.61
C GLY A 33 -0.66 -11.00 -11.43
N GLU A 34 0.60 -10.74 -11.62
CA GLU A 34 1.07 -9.68 -12.49
C GLU A 34 0.53 -9.89 -13.91
N GLY A 35 -0.05 -8.85 -14.51
CA GLY A 35 -0.74 -8.94 -15.81
C GLY A 35 -2.05 -9.76 -15.80
N ALA A 36 -2.59 -10.07 -14.60
CA ALA A 36 -3.83 -10.82 -14.43
C ALA A 36 -4.67 -10.18 -13.33
N ASP A 37 -5.13 -8.94 -13.58
CA ASP A 37 -5.98 -8.19 -12.66
C ASP A 37 -7.29 -8.90 -12.36
N ARG A 38 -7.78 -8.70 -11.16
CA ARG A 38 -9.09 -9.23 -10.76
C ARG A 38 -10.19 -8.52 -11.53
N LYS A 39 -11.10 -9.29 -12.08
CA LYS A 39 -12.27 -8.78 -12.80
C LYS A 39 -13.34 -8.31 -11.82
N LEU A 40 -14.18 -7.40 -12.29
CA LEU A 40 -15.42 -7.03 -11.62
C LEU A 40 -16.46 -8.14 -11.71
N SER A 41 -16.12 -9.32 -11.27
CA SER A 41 -17.02 -10.46 -11.23
C SER A 41 -17.26 -10.87 -9.80
N GLU A 42 -18.37 -11.56 -9.59
CA GLU A 42 -18.73 -12.15 -8.30
C GLU A 42 -17.64 -13.06 -7.74
N ASN A 43 -16.76 -13.59 -8.57
CA ASN A 43 -15.75 -14.55 -8.15
C ASN A 43 -14.35 -13.93 -7.92
N GLU A 44 -14.13 -12.66 -8.20
CA GLU A 44 -12.81 -12.05 -8.15
C GLU A 44 -12.77 -10.81 -7.26
N TYR A 45 -13.52 -9.74 -7.60
CA TYR A 45 -13.67 -8.57 -6.74
C TYR A 45 -14.74 -8.79 -5.65
N GLY A 46 -15.83 -9.49 -5.96
CA GLY A 46 -16.90 -9.85 -5.03
C GLY A 46 -16.85 -11.30 -4.55
N LEU A 47 -17.86 -11.71 -3.80
CA LEU A 47 -18.07 -13.06 -3.34
C LEU A 47 -18.42 -14.01 -4.50
N ALA A 48 -17.90 -15.23 -4.45
CA ALA A 48 -18.44 -16.34 -5.24
C ALA A 48 -19.81 -16.77 -4.68
N GLU A 49 -20.67 -17.31 -5.54
CA GLU A 49 -22.00 -17.80 -5.11
C GLU A 49 -21.89 -18.78 -3.95
N ILE A 50 -20.97 -19.74 -4.03
CA ILE A 50 -20.76 -20.72 -2.94
C ILE A 50 -20.27 -20.07 -1.65
N GLU A 51 -19.48 -18.99 -1.72
CA GLU A 51 -19.05 -18.26 -0.52
C GLU A 51 -20.24 -17.52 0.10
N ARG A 52 -21.10 -16.91 -0.71
CA ARG A 52 -22.33 -16.23 -0.25
C ARG A 52 -23.24 -17.23 0.46
N VAL A 53 -23.49 -18.39 -0.14
CA VAL A 53 -24.29 -19.48 0.46
C VAL A 53 -23.69 -19.91 1.79
N ASN A 54 -22.37 -20.18 1.81
CA ASN A 54 -21.71 -20.63 3.03
C ASN A 54 -21.71 -19.57 4.13
N LEU A 55 -21.45 -18.31 3.79
CA LEU A 55 -21.46 -17.19 4.76
C LEU A 55 -22.84 -17.01 5.37
N THR A 56 -23.89 -17.03 4.53
CA THR A 56 -25.28 -16.93 5.00
C THR A 56 -25.62 -18.10 5.93
N PHE A 57 -25.33 -19.32 5.49
CA PHE A 57 -25.59 -20.51 6.29
C PHE A 57 -24.84 -20.49 7.62
N CYS A 58 -23.53 -20.18 7.61
CA CYS A 58 -22.76 -20.09 8.86
C CYS A 58 -23.27 -18.99 9.78
N ALA A 59 -23.64 -17.82 9.25
CA ALA A 59 -24.20 -16.73 10.04
C ALA A 59 -25.55 -17.07 10.73
N GLU A 60 -26.29 -18.03 10.18
CA GLU A 60 -27.53 -18.54 10.77
C GLU A 60 -27.28 -19.66 11.81
N GLN A 61 -26.18 -20.40 11.68
CA GLN A 61 -25.92 -21.58 12.51
C GLN A 61 -25.02 -21.30 13.72
N TYR A 62 -24.16 -20.30 13.65
CA TYR A 62 -23.22 -19.96 14.73
C TYR A 62 -23.63 -18.67 15.44
N GLU A 63 -23.43 -18.62 16.75
CA GLU A 63 -23.69 -17.42 17.57
C GLU A 63 -22.67 -16.31 17.25
N HIS A 64 -21.43 -16.70 16.99
CA HIS A 64 -20.34 -15.78 16.69
C HIS A 64 -19.71 -16.07 15.33
N MET A 65 -19.71 -15.08 14.46
CA MET A 65 -19.11 -15.20 13.15
C MET A 65 -18.03 -14.14 12.91
N ILE A 66 -16.82 -14.60 12.63
CA ILE A 66 -15.66 -13.79 12.30
C ILE A 66 -15.31 -14.02 10.84
N VAL A 67 -15.26 -12.97 10.05
CA VAL A 67 -14.81 -13.04 8.65
C VAL A 67 -13.38 -12.53 8.55
N VAL A 68 -12.49 -13.37 8.00
CA VAL A 68 -11.09 -13.02 7.76
C VAL A 68 -10.88 -12.83 6.26
N ILE A 69 -10.43 -11.65 5.86
CA ILE A 69 -10.20 -11.28 4.46
C ILE A 69 -8.72 -11.40 4.16
N ASN A 70 -8.36 -12.48 3.44
CA ASN A 70 -7.01 -12.79 2.97
C ASN A 70 -6.87 -12.39 1.50
N VAL A 71 -6.81 -11.10 1.24
CA VAL A 71 -6.75 -10.51 -0.10
C VAL A 71 -5.65 -9.46 -0.13
N GLY A 72 -4.84 -9.43 -1.18
CA GLY A 72 -3.73 -8.49 -1.32
C GLY A 72 -4.12 -7.05 -1.66
N GLY A 73 -5.39 -6.71 -1.69
CA GLY A 73 -5.93 -5.38 -2.01
C GLY A 73 -7.40 -5.31 -1.64
N GLN A 74 -8.10 -4.32 -2.19
CA GLN A 74 -9.50 -4.07 -1.90
C GLN A 74 -10.41 -5.20 -2.40
N PHE A 75 -11.53 -5.37 -1.71
CA PHE A 75 -12.54 -6.41 -1.95
C PHE A 75 -13.95 -5.85 -1.72
N ASP A 76 -14.95 -6.33 -2.45
CA ASP A 76 -16.31 -5.88 -2.23
C ASP A 76 -16.87 -6.38 -0.89
N LEU A 77 -17.17 -5.43 0.00
CA LEU A 77 -17.70 -5.69 1.33
C LEU A 77 -19.21 -5.45 1.46
N ASN A 78 -19.95 -5.36 0.36
CA ASN A 78 -21.39 -5.13 0.40
C ASN A 78 -22.14 -6.27 1.12
N PHE A 79 -21.64 -7.49 1.06
CA PHE A 79 -22.18 -8.64 1.75
C PHE A 79 -22.32 -8.44 3.29
N LEU A 80 -21.53 -7.57 3.90
CA LEU A 80 -21.63 -7.26 5.32
C LEU A 80 -22.97 -6.60 5.71
N HIS A 81 -23.69 -6.01 4.76
CA HIS A 81 -25.02 -5.47 4.98
C HIS A 81 -26.13 -6.48 4.62
N GLU A 82 -25.81 -7.41 3.74
CA GLU A 82 -26.75 -8.40 3.23
C GLU A 82 -26.87 -9.62 4.16
N ILE A 83 -25.75 -9.96 4.83
CA ILE A 83 -25.65 -11.12 5.71
C ILE A 83 -25.60 -10.64 7.17
N PRO A 84 -26.69 -10.78 7.94
CA PRO A 84 -26.69 -10.43 9.35
C PRO A 84 -25.80 -11.39 10.17
N ASN A 85 -25.52 -11.02 11.41
CA ASN A 85 -24.76 -11.83 12.38
C ASN A 85 -23.26 -12.03 12.07
N ILE A 86 -22.68 -11.25 11.17
CA ILE A 86 -21.21 -11.16 11.09
C ILE A 86 -20.75 -10.20 12.21
N ASN A 87 -20.12 -10.74 13.24
CA ASN A 87 -19.77 -10.00 14.46
C ASN A 87 -18.45 -9.25 14.32
N ALA A 88 -17.50 -9.79 13.54
CA ALA A 88 -16.21 -9.17 13.32
C ALA A 88 -15.67 -9.43 11.92
N VAL A 89 -14.89 -8.47 11.41
CA VAL A 89 -14.15 -8.58 10.13
C VAL A 89 -12.71 -8.25 10.37
N ILE A 90 -11.81 -9.13 9.96
CA ILE A 90 -10.36 -8.94 10.02
C ILE A 90 -9.82 -8.88 8.60
N PHE A 91 -9.31 -7.71 8.19
CA PHE A 91 -8.50 -7.60 6.99
C PHE A 91 -7.07 -7.99 7.33
N MET A 92 -6.66 -9.19 6.97
CA MET A 92 -5.31 -9.67 7.22
C MET A 92 -4.34 -9.38 6.08
N GLY A 93 -4.85 -9.06 4.89
CA GLY A 93 -4.03 -9.01 3.69
C GLY A 93 -3.41 -10.38 3.37
N GLN A 94 -2.24 -10.39 2.77
CA GLN A 94 -1.45 -11.59 2.53
C GLN A 94 -0.24 -11.58 3.45
N LEU A 95 -0.37 -12.27 4.56
CA LEU A 95 0.69 -12.40 5.57
C LEU A 95 1.68 -13.50 5.18
N GLY A 96 2.92 -13.37 5.60
CA GLY A 96 3.95 -14.34 5.34
C GLY A 96 3.84 -15.61 6.19
N THR A 97 4.97 -16.24 6.46
CA THR A 97 5.07 -17.56 7.16
C THR A 97 4.33 -17.60 8.49
N MET A 98 4.29 -16.49 9.24
CA MET A 98 3.67 -16.43 10.58
C MET A 98 2.23 -15.90 10.55
N GLY A 99 1.64 -15.70 9.37
CA GLY A 99 0.32 -15.08 9.21
C GLY A 99 -0.81 -15.77 9.97
N GLY A 100 -0.86 -17.09 9.91
CA GLY A 100 -1.86 -17.87 10.65
C GLY A 100 -1.75 -17.69 12.17
N GLN A 101 -0.51 -17.67 12.70
CA GLN A 101 -0.27 -17.43 14.12
C GLN A 101 -0.70 -16.03 14.53
N ALA A 102 -0.38 -15.00 13.72
CA ALA A 102 -0.78 -13.62 14.00
C ALA A 102 -2.30 -13.45 14.06
N VAL A 103 -3.04 -14.05 13.12
CA VAL A 103 -4.51 -14.03 13.13
C VAL A 103 -5.07 -14.76 14.36
N ALA A 104 -4.52 -15.93 14.70
CA ALA A 104 -4.94 -16.68 15.88
C ALA A 104 -4.71 -15.87 17.17
N ASP A 105 -3.58 -15.19 17.30
CA ASP A 105 -3.25 -14.39 18.47
C ASP A 105 -4.18 -13.15 18.62
N ILE A 106 -4.60 -12.55 17.50
CA ILE A 106 -5.62 -11.50 17.49
C ILE A 106 -6.97 -12.08 17.91
N VAL A 107 -7.45 -13.15 17.27
CA VAL A 107 -8.78 -13.74 17.58
C VAL A 107 -8.87 -14.21 19.03
N CYS A 108 -7.78 -14.76 19.57
CA CYS A 108 -7.71 -15.18 20.99
C CYS A 108 -7.47 -14.03 21.98
N GLY A 109 -7.37 -12.79 21.53
CA GLY A 109 -7.13 -11.63 22.39
C GLY A 109 -5.74 -11.55 23.04
N LYS A 110 -4.76 -12.34 22.56
CA LYS A 110 -3.38 -12.25 23.04
C LYS A 110 -2.70 -10.95 22.62
N HIS A 111 -3.08 -10.44 21.47
CA HIS A 111 -2.64 -9.17 20.92
C HIS A 111 -3.83 -8.32 20.49
N THR A 112 -3.75 -7.05 20.80
CA THR A 112 -4.75 -6.05 20.37
C THR A 112 -4.45 -5.62 18.95
N PRO A 113 -5.44 -5.64 18.02
CA PRO A 113 -5.25 -5.13 16.69
C PRO A 113 -4.93 -3.62 16.73
N SER A 114 -3.97 -3.19 15.94
CA SER A 114 -3.55 -1.80 15.84
C SER A 114 -3.21 -1.40 14.39
N GLY A 115 -3.52 -2.26 13.43
CA GLY A 115 -3.37 -1.99 12.01
C GLY A 115 -4.37 -0.94 11.54
N LYS A 116 -3.96 -0.10 10.58
CA LYS A 116 -4.81 0.91 9.94
C LYS A 116 -4.85 0.65 8.44
N LEU A 117 -6.00 0.89 7.81
CA LEU A 117 -6.13 0.79 6.36
C LEU A 117 -5.25 1.83 5.67
N THR A 118 -4.46 1.39 4.72
CA THR A 118 -3.61 2.23 3.88
C THR A 118 -4.30 2.69 2.59
N ASP A 119 -5.56 2.28 2.42
CA ASP A 119 -6.41 2.61 1.29
C ASP A 119 -7.75 3.14 1.78
N THR A 120 -8.43 3.90 0.91
CA THR A 120 -9.85 4.24 1.10
C THR A 120 -10.69 3.17 0.42
N TRP A 121 -11.56 2.50 1.16
CA TRP A 121 -12.45 1.47 0.64
C TRP A 121 -13.79 2.07 0.23
N ALA A 122 -14.10 2.00 -1.05
CA ALA A 122 -15.36 2.49 -1.59
C ALA A 122 -16.57 1.64 -1.15
N LYS A 123 -17.77 2.21 -1.20
CA LYS A 123 -19.03 1.45 -1.03
C LYS A 123 -19.30 0.61 -2.26
N HIS A 124 -19.08 1.20 -3.45
CA HIS A 124 -19.25 0.55 -4.74
C HIS A 124 -18.01 0.76 -5.58
N TYR A 125 -17.70 -0.17 -6.46
CA TYR A 125 -16.54 -0.06 -7.34
C TYR A 125 -16.55 1.23 -8.19
N ARG A 126 -17.73 1.61 -8.68
CA ARG A 126 -17.92 2.85 -9.46
C ARG A 126 -17.62 4.14 -8.72
N ASP A 127 -17.48 4.09 -7.39
CA ASP A 127 -17.13 5.26 -6.58
C ASP A 127 -15.61 5.58 -6.67
N TYR A 128 -14.80 4.71 -7.26
CA TYR A 128 -13.40 5.00 -7.56
C TYR A 128 -13.28 5.85 -8.82
N PRO A 129 -12.39 6.86 -8.84
CA PRO A 129 -12.31 7.83 -9.94
C PRO A 129 -11.93 7.21 -11.29
N ALA A 130 -11.16 6.12 -11.30
CA ALA A 130 -10.74 5.41 -12.51
C ALA A 130 -11.53 4.12 -12.77
N SER A 131 -12.72 3.98 -12.19
CA SER A 131 -13.50 2.74 -12.26
C SER A 131 -13.83 2.28 -13.68
N ASP A 132 -14.00 3.22 -14.62
CA ASP A 132 -14.37 2.92 -16.01
C ASP A 132 -13.16 2.80 -16.94
N ASP A 133 -11.99 3.29 -16.50
CA ASP A 133 -10.77 3.37 -17.33
C ASP A 133 -9.65 2.43 -16.81
N TYR A 134 -9.81 1.82 -15.64
CA TYR A 134 -8.78 1.00 -15.04
C TYR A 134 -8.44 -0.23 -15.89
N SER A 135 -7.14 -0.40 -16.20
CA SER A 135 -6.64 -1.52 -16.99
C SER A 135 -7.36 -1.61 -18.35
N TYR A 136 -7.72 -2.80 -18.79
CA TYR A 136 -8.41 -3.06 -20.06
C TYR A 136 -9.94 -2.87 -20.00
N LEU A 137 -10.49 -2.33 -18.94
CA LEU A 137 -11.95 -2.19 -18.74
C LEU A 137 -12.59 -1.23 -19.78
N ASN A 138 -11.84 -0.23 -20.23
CA ASN A 138 -12.27 0.68 -21.30
C ASN A 138 -12.15 0.07 -22.70
N GLY A 139 -11.60 -1.14 -22.84
CA GLY A 139 -11.37 -1.84 -24.11
C GLY A 139 -10.14 -1.36 -24.89
N ASN A 140 -9.39 -0.38 -24.40
CA ASN A 140 -8.12 0.05 -24.99
C ASN A 140 -6.98 -0.78 -24.40
N LEU A 141 -6.22 -1.45 -25.27
CA LEU A 141 -5.07 -2.28 -24.86
C LEU A 141 -3.73 -1.61 -25.14
N ASP A 142 -3.73 -0.48 -25.84
CA ASP A 142 -2.53 0.20 -26.32
C ASP A 142 -2.16 1.43 -25.48
N GLU A 143 -3.15 2.06 -24.84
CA GLU A 143 -2.99 3.32 -24.12
C GLU A 143 -3.72 3.27 -22.77
N GLU A 144 -3.07 3.78 -21.72
CA GLU A 144 -3.61 3.95 -20.38
C GLU A 144 -3.50 5.43 -19.97
N TYR A 145 -4.60 6.02 -19.51
CA TYR A 145 -4.66 7.44 -19.13
C TYR A 145 -4.88 7.60 -17.63
N TYR A 146 -3.91 8.16 -16.94
CA TYR A 146 -3.99 8.51 -15.51
C TYR A 146 -4.71 9.85 -15.33
N ARG A 147 -6.04 9.82 -15.36
CA ARG A 147 -6.90 11.02 -15.35
C ARG A 147 -7.17 11.57 -13.96
N GLU A 148 -6.86 10.83 -12.92
CA GLU A 148 -7.10 11.24 -11.55
C GLU A 148 -6.24 12.45 -11.14
N GLY A 149 -5.07 12.63 -11.76
CA GLY A 149 -4.12 13.66 -11.38
C GLY A 149 -3.71 13.50 -9.91
N ILE A 150 -3.90 14.54 -9.10
CA ILE A 150 -3.60 14.49 -7.65
C ILE A 150 -4.68 13.78 -6.83
N TYR A 151 -5.84 13.48 -7.41
CA TYR A 151 -7.01 12.99 -6.69
C TYR A 151 -7.05 11.46 -6.64
N VAL A 152 -6.13 10.87 -5.86
CA VAL A 152 -6.01 9.42 -5.66
C VAL A 152 -6.35 9.06 -4.22
N GLY A 153 -7.08 7.95 -4.01
CA GLY A 153 -7.44 7.47 -2.68
C GLY A 153 -8.23 8.49 -1.88
N TYR A 154 -7.88 8.69 -0.59
CA TYR A 154 -8.60 9.63 0.29
C TYR A 154 -8.59 11.07 -0.26
N ARG A 155 -7.57 11.48 -1.04
CA ARG A 155 -7.54 12.81 -1.66
C ARG A 155 -8.74 13.02 -2.59
N TYR A 156 -9.11 11.99 -3.36
CA TYR A 156 -10.34 12.02 -4.16
C TYR A 156 -11.57 11.99 -3.28
N PHE A 157 -11.73 10.99 -2.44
CA PHE A 157 -12.93 10.80 -1.63
C PHE A 157 -13.24 11.99 -0.74
N ASP A 158 -12.22 12.64 -0.20
CA ASP A 158 -12.38 13.80 0.69
C ASP A 158 -12.68 15.08 -0.10
N THR A 159 -12.04 15.29 -1.26
CA THR A 159 -12.23 16.48 -2.09
C THR A 159 -13.58 16.46 -2.81
N PHE A 160 -13.97 15.30 -3.36
CA PHE A 160 -15.24 15.15 -4.11
C PHE A 160 -16.41 14.74 -3.22
N HIS A 161 -16.24 14.77 -1.90
CA HIS A 161 -17.27 14.43 -0.90
C HIS A 161 -17.91 13.06 -1.10
N VAL A 162 -17.18 12.11 -1.68
CA VAL A 162 -17.63 10.73 -1.85
C VAL A 162 -17.52 10.00 -0.51
N ALA A 163 -18.63 9.45 -0.03
CA ALA A 163 -18.65 8.74 1.24
C ALA A 163 -18.04 7.34 1.09
N PRO A 164 -16.89 7.05 1.72
CA PRO A 164 -16.28 5.73 1.65
C PRO A 164 -17.05 4.72 2.52
N ARG A 165 -16.79 3.43 2.30
CA ARG A 165 -17.16 2.38 3.25
C ARG A 165 -16.28 2.45 4.48
N TYR A 166 -14.97 2.49 4.29
CA TYR A 166 -13.97 2.72 5.33
C TYR A 166 -12.95 3.74 4.84
N PRO A 167 -12.68 4.80 5.62
CA PRO A 167 -11.72 5.81 5.23
C PRO A 167 -10.28 5.32 5.35
N PHE A 168 -9.36 6.00 4.68
CA PHE A 168 -7.93 5.85 4.91
C PHE A 168 -7.59 6.06 6.39
N GLY A 169 -6.76 5.20 6.95
CA GLY A 169 -6.38 5.23 8.36
C GLY A 169 -7.37 4.56 9.30
N TYR A 170 -8.50 4.02 8.81
CA TYR A 170 -9.46 3.32 9.65
C TYR A 170 -8.90 2.01 10.20
N GLY A 171 -9.26 1.70 11.44
CA GLY A 171 -8.99 0.42 12.09
C GLY A 171 -9.44 0.46 13.54
N LEU A 172 -10.19 -0.58 13.95
CA LEU A 172 -10.67 -0.75 15.32
C LEU A 172 -9.59 -1.39 16.21
N SER A 173 -9.80 -1.27 17.51
CA SER A 173 -8.95 -1.84 18.55
C SER A 173 -9.81 -2.55 19.58
N TYR A 174 -9.22 -3.39 20.45
CA TYR A 174 -9.90 -3.96 21.62
C TYR A 174 -9.90 -3.01 22.82
N THR A 175 -9.29 -1.83 22.67
CA THR A 175 -9.26 -0.77 23.67
C THR A 175 -9.61 0.58 23.04
N GLU A 176 -9.85 1.58 23.87
CA GLU A 176 -10.18 2.94 23.44
C GLU A 176 -9.05 3.89 23.79
N PHE A 177 -8.89 4.93 22.97
CA PHE A 177 -7.87 5.95 23.16
C PHE A 177 -8.48 7.34 23.18
N GLU A 178 -7.79 8.28 23.80
CA GLU A 178 -7.97 9.71 23.63
C GLU A 178 -6.66 10.38 23.23
N MET A 179 -6.77 11.41 22.40
CA MET A 179 -5.65 12.24 21.95
C MET A 179 -5.87 13.67 22.41
N HIS A 180 -4.92 14.22 23.12
CA HIS A 180 -4.91 15.62 23.54
C HIS A 180 -3.80 16.38 22.82
N LEU A 181 -4.15 17.51 22.21
CA LEU A 181 -3.14 18.40 21.63
C LEU A 181 -2.31 19.04 22.77
N ALA A 182 -1.03 18.68 22.85
CA ALA A 182 -0.12 19.27 23.82
C ALA A 182 0.51 20.60 23.32
N GLY A 183 0.70 20.73 22.01
CA GLY A 183 1.19 21.96 21.40
C GLY A 183 1.57 21.82 19.94
N MET A 184 1.75 22.98 19.30
CA MET A 184 2.30 23.09 17.95
C MET A 184 3.39 24.17 17.95
N GLY A 185 4.44 23.97 17.18
CA GLY A 185 5.56 24.89 17.02
C GLY A 185 6.00 24.98 15.56
N LEU A 186 6.64 26.09 15.21
CA LEU A 186 7.31 26.29 13.93
C LEU A 186 8.75 26.74 14.20
N GLU A 187 9.70 25.94 13.75
CA GLU A 187 11.13 26.29 13.79
C GLU A 187 11.70 26.23 12.38
N ARG A 188 12.06 27.38 11.82
CA ARG A 188 12.45 27.51 10.41
C ARG A 188 11.36 26.95 9.49
N THR A 189 11.66 25.88 8.76
CA THR A 189 10.73 25.21 7.85
C THR A 189 10.03 24.01 8.48
N THR A 190 10.39 23.60 9.69
CA THR A 190 9.86 22.42 10.37
C THR A 190 8.70 22.80 11.27
N VAL A 191 7.56 22.19 11.04
CA VAL A 191 6.39 22.25 11.92
C VAL A 191 6.42 21.06 12.85
N GLU A 192 6.33 21.31 14.15
CA GLU A 192 6.28 20.26 15.17
C GLU A 192 4.92 20.25 15.86
N ILE A 193 4.32 19.08 16.03
CA ILE A 193 3.06 18.87 16.72
C ILE A 193 3.27 17.81 17.80
N SER A 194 2.94 18.18 19.04
CA SER A 194 2.99 17.27 20.18
C SER A 194 1.58 16.86 20.59
N VAL A 195 1.36 15.55 20.73
CA VAL A 195 0.07 14.94 21.04
C VAL A 195 0.23 13.95 22.19
N ASP A 196 -0.54 14.10 23.24
CA ASP A 196 -0.62 13.13 24.34
C ASP A 196 -1.69 12.10 24.00
N VAL A 197 -1.31 10.84 23.93
CA VAL A 197 -2.19 9.71 23.60
C VAL A 197 -2.33 8.82 24.83
N LYS A 198 -3.57 8.62 25.28
CA LYS A 198 -3.88 7.83 26.46
C LYS A 198 -4.78 6.64 26.13
N ASN A 199 -4.45 5.47 26.65
CA ASN A 199 -5.34 4.32 26.62
C ASN A 199 -6.42 4.47 27.72
N LYS A 200 -7.67 4.64 27.31
CA LYS A 200 -8.84 4.78 28.21
C LYS A 200 -9.45 3.47 28.61
N GLY A 201 -9.11 2.38 27.94
CA GLY A 201 -9.65 1.07 28.24
C GLY A 201 -9.23 0.55 29.60
N GLU A 202 -9.92 -0.47 30.08
CA GLU A 202 -9.69 -1.05 31.42
C GLU A 202 -8.96 -2.39 31.35
N VAL A 203 -8.99 -3.08 30.19
CA VAL A 203 -8.57 -4.48 30.08
C VAL A 203 -7.36 -4.66 29.17
N TYR A 204 -7.42 -4.09 27.96
CA TYR A 204 -6.43 -4.38 26.92
C TYR A 204 -5.37 -3.29 26.79
N SER A 205 -4.11 -3.71 26.68
CA SER A 205 -3.08 -2.84 26.16
C SER A 205 -3.20 -2.71 24.66
N GLY A 206 -2.83 -1.55 24.10
CA GLY A 206 -2.94 -1.34 22.67
C GLY A 206 -2.04 -0.21 22.17
N LYS A 207 -2.02 -0.03 20.85
CA LYS A 207 -1.29 1.03 20.16
C LYS A 207 -2.28 1.86 19.32
N GLU A 208 -2.06 3.17 19.25
CA GLU A 208 -2.81 4.04 18.36
C GLU A 208 -1.88 4.78 17.41
N VAL A 209 -2.41 5.21 16.25
CA VAL A 209 -1.67 5.96 15.24
C VAL A 209 -2.13 7.41 15.24
N VAL A 210 -1.21 8.33 15.46
CA VAL A 210 -1.43 9.76 15.29
C VAL A 210 -1.08 10.14 13.86
N GLN A 211 -1.95 10.88 13.20
CA GLN A 211 -1.81 11.34 11.81
C GLN A 211 -1.97 12.86 11.75
N ILE A 212 -1.09 13.52 11.01
CA ILE A 212 -1.16 14.97 10.76
C ILE A 212 -1.54 15.19 9.31
N TYR A 213 -2.60 15.95 9.11
CA TYR A 213 -3.07 16.36 7.80
C TYR A 213 -3.00 17.89 7.67
N VAL A 214 -2.77 18.37 6.46
CA VAL A 214 -2.82 19.79 6.14
C VAL A 214 -3.75 20.03 4.96
N SER A 215 -4.72 20.93 5.15
CA SER A 215 -5.52 21.48 4.07
C SER A 215 -4.82 22.73 3.54
N CYS A 216 -4.31 22.66 2.30
CA CYS A 216 -3.68 23.80 1.64
C CYS A 216 -4.74 24.77 1.12
N PRO A 217 -4.44 26.08 1.02
CA PRO A 217 -5.37 27.08 0.53
C PRO A 217 -5.74 26.84 -0.94
N ASP A 218 -6.94 27.19 -1.33
CA ASP A 218 -7.33 27.25 -2.73
C ASP A 218 -6.62 28.42 -3.42
N GLY A 219 -6.09 28.17 -4.60
CA GLY A 219 -5.32 29.12 -5.38
C GLY A 219 -5.43 28.85 -6.88
N GLU A 220 -4.38 29.18 -7.63
CA GLU A 220 -4.33 28.88 -9.08
C GLU A 220 -4.17 27.37 -9.37
N LEU A 221 -3.48 26.67 -8.47
CA LEU A 221 -3.17 25.26 -8.63
C LEU A 221 -4.21 24.37 -7.95
N LYS A 222 -4.47 23.20 -8.55
CA LYS A 222 -5.35 22.18 -7.97
C LYS A 222 -4.81 21.75 -6.59
N LYS A 223 -5.72 21.57 -5.63
CA LYS A 223 -5.43 21.07 -4.29
C LYS A 223 -6.42 19.99 -3.89
N GLU A 224 -5.95 19.02 -3.18
CA GLU A 224 -6.77 18.08 -2.42
C GLU A 224 -7.34 18.73 -1.15
N ALA A 225 -8.45 18.21 -0.62
CA ALA A 225 -9.07 18.73 0.60
C ALA A 225 -8.12 18.67 1.80
N GLN A 226 -7.29 17.66 1.89
CA GLN A 226 -6.24 17.52 2.89
C GLN A 226 -5.16 16.55 2.43
N ARG A 227 -3.95 16.75 2.95
CA ARG A 227 -2.75 15.96 2.66
C ARG A 227 -2.17 15.41 3.96
N LEU A 228 -1.92 14.09 4.02
CA LEU A 228 -1.15 13.49 5.11
C LEU A 228 0.30 13.94 5.00
N THR A 229 0.83 14.58 6.05
CA THR A 229 2.20 15.09 6.09
C THR A 229 3.07 14.33 7.07
N SER A 230 2.49 13.79 8.13
CA SER A 230 3.24 13.03 9.13
C SER A 230 2.35 12.04 9.86
N PHE A 231 2.94 10.97 10.35
CA PHE A 231 2.27 10.01 11.22
C PHE A 231 3.26 9.35 12.16
N ALA A 232 2.75 8.90 13.31
CA ALA A 232 3.53 8.11 14.25
C ALA A 232 2.61 7.14 15.00
N LYS A 233 3.17 6.04 15.48
CA LYS A 233 2.46 5.02 16.25
C LYS A 233 3.01 4.96 17.66
N THR A 234 2.12 4.92 18.66
CA THR A 234 2.52 4.81 20.05
C THR A 234 3.20 3.48 20.36
N LYS A 235 3.95 3.42 21.45
CA LYS A 235 4.28 2.13 22.09
C LYS A 235 2.98 1.40 22.50
N ASN A 236 3.11 0.19 23.00
CA ASN A 236 1.98 -0.57 23.54
C ASN A 236 1.58 -0.01 24.89
N LEU A 237 0.53 0.80 24.94
CA LEU A 237 0.04 1.48 26.15
C LEU A 237 -0.85 0.54 26.95
N LYS A 238 -0.53 0.37 28.23
CA LYS A 238 -1.39 -0.32 29.18
C LYS A 238 -2.63 0.50 29.50
N PRO A 239 -3.72 -0.11 30.06
CA PRO A 239 -4.86 0.62 30.57
C PRO A 239 -4.43 1.80 31.48
N GLY A 240 -4.92 2.99 31.14
CA GLY A 240 -4.60 4.25 31.81
C GLY A 240 -3.22 4.85 31.50
N GLU A 241 -2.36 4.14 30.75
CA GLU A 241 -1.03 4.66 30.36
C GLU A 241 -1.17 5.71 29.26
N GLU A 242 -0.27 6.71 29.32
CA GLU A 242 -0.20 7.83 28.38
C GLU A 242 1.20 7.94 27.79
N GLU A 243 1.29 8.43 26.54
CA GLU A 243 2.54 8.72 25.84
C GLU A 243 2.42 10.02 25.07
N ARG A 244 3.45 10.86 25.17
CA ARG A 244 3.60 12.01 24.30
C ARG A 244 4.26 11.58 22.99
N THR A 245 3.55 11.78 21.90
CA THR A 245 4.01 11.55 20.53
C THR A 245 4.31 12.90 19.89
N VAL A 246 5.53 13.05 19.35
CA VAL A 246 5.95 14.26 18.64
C VAL A 246 6.07 13.93 17.16
N LEU A 247 5.39 14.72 16.33
CA LEU A 247 5.38 14.57 14.88
C LEU A 247 5.92 15.84 14.23
N GLN A 248 6.61 15.68 13.13
CA GLN A 248 7.19 16.77 12.37
C GLN A 248 6.90 16.62 10.89
N PHE A 249 6.76 17.75 10.19
CA PHE A 249 6.77 17.83 8.73
C PHE A 249 7.48 19.12 8.29
N ASP A 250 8.00 19.14 7.08
CA ASP A 250 8.63 20.31 6.49
C ASP A 250 7.61 21.11 5.65
N LEU A 251 7.71 22.44 5.63
CA LEU A 251 6.84 23.28 4.79
C LEU A 251 6.95 22.92 3.30
N ARG A 252 8.05 22.32 2.86
CA ARG A 252 8.23 21.82 1.48
C ARG A 252 7.26 20.71 1.13
N ASP A 253 6.77 19.95 2.11
CA ASP A 253 5.77 18.90 1.91
C ASP A 253 4.40 19.47 1.46
N LEU A 254 4.20 20.78 1.65
CA LEU A 254 2.96 21.48 1.29
C LEU A 254 3.00 22.13 -0.09
N THR A 255 4.12 22.09 -0.77
CA THR A 255 4.31 22.71 -2.09
C THR A 255 3.48 22.02 -3.18
N SER A 256 3.25 22.75 -4.25
CA SER A 256 2.62 22.24 -5.48
C SER A 256 3.47 22.62 -6.68
N TYR A 257 3.53 21.71 -7.67
CA TYR A 257 4.25 21.97 -8.91
C TYR A 257 3.37 22.74 -9.88
N ARG A 258 3.94 23.81 -10.45
CA ARG A 258 3.30 24.67 -11.45
C ARG A 258 3.96 24.45 -12.82
N GLU A 259 3.23 23.79 -13.70
CA GLU A 259 3.75 23.37 -15.01
C GLU A 259 4.15 24.55 -15.91
N LYS A 260 3.41 25.67 -15.87
CA LYS A 260 3.60 26.80 -16.82
C LYS A 260 5.03 27.36 -16.81
N ASP A 261 5.68 27.36 -15.67
CA ASP A 261 7.04 27.89 -15.44
C ASP A 261 7.98 26.91 -14.75
N ALA A 262 7.58 25.63 -14.68
CA ALA A 262 8.35 24.55 -14.09
C ALA A 262 8.84 24.89 -12.65
N ALA A 263 7.97 25.44 -11.83
CA ALA A 263 8.29 25.86 -10.48
C ALA A 263 7.51 25.09 -9.42
N THR A 264 8.15 24.82 -8.28
CA THR A 264 7.49 24.30 -7.09
C THR A 264 7.19 25.48 -6.17
N VAL A 265 5.94 25.63 -5.77
CA VAL A 265 5.44 26.84 -5.08
C VAL A 265 4.60 26.54 -3.86
N LEU A 266 4.60 27.47 -2.90
CA LEU A 266 3.56 27.64 -1.89
C LEU A 266 2.70 28.83 -2.28
N GLU A 267 1.38 28.62 -2.40
CA GLU A 267 0.44 29.70 -2.73
C GLU A 267 0.00 30.45 -1.47
N PRO A 268 -0.35 31.75 -1.57
CA PRO A 268 -0.79 32.52 -0.42
C PRO A 268 -2.13 32.02 0.13
N GLY A 269 -2.31 32.13 1.44
CA GLY A 269 -3.53 31.72 2.14
C GLY A 269 -3.27 31.05 3.49
N GLU A 270 -4.28 30.38 4.00
CA GLU A 270 -4.24 29.65 5.25
C GLU A 270 -4.07 28.14 5.02
N TYR A 271 -3.04 27.58 5.62
CA TYR A 271 -2.77 26.14 5.66
C TYR A 271 -3.28 25.61 6.99
N VAL A 272 -4.37 24.85 6.95
CA VAL A 272 -5.06 24.36 8.15
C VAL A 272 -4.47 23.01 8.57
N VAL A 273 -3.78 22.99 9.70
CA VAL A 273 -3.16 21.78 10.26
C VAL A 273 -4.17 21.02 11.12
N ARG A 274 -4.25 19.71 10.92
CA ARG A 274 -5.19 18.83 11.57
C ARG A 274 -4.47 17.64 12.21
N VAL A 275 -4.93 17.21 13.36
CA VAL A 275 -4.50 15.99 14.04
C VAL A 275 -5.64 14.98 14.07
N GLY A 276 -5.33 13.71 13.88
CA GLY A 276 -6.33 12.65 13.89
C GLY A 276 -5.76 11.25 13.92
N ASN A 277 -6.61 10.23 13.73
CA ASN A 277 -6.22 8.84 13.57
C ASN A 277 -6.74 8.18 12.27
N SER A 278 -7.43 8.96 11.46
CA SER A 278 -7.84 8.59 10.09
C SER A 278 -8.19 9.85 9.31
N SER A 279 -8.32 9.76 7.98
CA SER A 279 -8.67 10.91 7.14
C SER A 279 -10.04 11.53 7.46
N ARG A 280 -10.91 10.78 8.12
CA ARG A 280 -12.27 11.23 8.50
C ARG A 280 -12.46 11.44 10.01
N ASN A 281 -11.43 11.23 10.82
CA ASN A 281 -11.46 11.53 12.25
C ASN A 281 -10.28 12.45 12.59
N THR A 282 -10.43 13.72 12.26
CA THR A 282 -9.43 14.78 12.48
C THR A 282 -10.03 15.98 13.19
N ARG A 283 -9.18 16.80 13.84
CA ARG A 283 -9.50 18.11 14.42
C ARG A 283 -8.44 19.12 14.02
N VAL A 284 -8.85 20.37 13.84
CA VAL A 284 -7.92 21.47 13.58
C VAL A 284 -7.07 21.70 14.82
N CYS A 285 -5.76 21.72 14.67
CA CYS A 285 -4.81 21.93 15.76
C CYS A 285 -3.90 23.17 15.56
N GLY A 286 -3.88 23.76 14.36
CA GLY A 286 -3.10 24.94 14.06
C GLY A 286 -3.36 25.52 12.68
N ILE A 287 -2.87 26.73 12.44
CA ILE A 287 -2.98 27.42 11.16
C ILE A 287 -1.62 28.03 10.81
N LEU A 288 -1.16 27.82 9.56
CA LEU A 288 0.00 28.53 9.00
C LEU A 288 -0.54 29.54 7.98
N LYS A 289 -0.04 30.79 8.00
CA LYS A 289 -0.51 31.88 7.14
C LYS A 289 0.60 32.35 6.23
N LEU A 290 0.37 32.37 4.94
CA LEU A 290 1.27 32.89 3.93
C LEU A 290 0.59 34.06 3.19
N GLU A 291 1.19 35.24 3.21
CA GLU A 291 0.60 36.43 2.57
C GLU A 291 0.94 36.51 1.07
N THR A 292 2.14 36.08 0.70
CA THR A 292 2.64 36.19 -0.68
C THR A 292 3.18 34.86 -1.15
N GLU A 293 2.97 34.54 -2.42
CA GLU A 293 3.50 33.31 -3.04
C GLU A 293 5.00 33.16 -2.76
N MET A 294 5.42 31.93 -2.53
CA MET A 294 6.80 31.56 -2.34
C MET A 294 7.20 30.47 -3.34
N ILE A 295 8.13 30.81 -4.24
CA ILE A 295 8.77 29.84 -5.11
C ILE A 295 9.85 29.13 -4.29
N THR A 296 9.78 27.82 -4.20
CA THR A 296 10.76 27.02 -3.43
C THR A 296 11.79 26.36 -4.35
N GLU A 297 11.37 25.98 -5.56
CA GLU A 297 12.26 25.34 -6.54
C GLU A 297 11.93 25.80 -7.95
N LYS A 298 12.95 25.97 -8.77
CA LYS A 298 12.84 26.17 -10.21
C LYS A 298 13.45 24.99 -10.95
N HIS A 299 12.75 24.52 -11.96
CA HIS A 299 13.12 23.38 -12.79
C HIS A 299 13.12 23.77 -14.27
N SER A 300 13.56 22.84 -15.11
CA SER A 300 13.45 22.96 -16.57
C SER A 300 12.56 21.86 -17.13
N HIS A 301 11.80 22.17 -18.16
CA HIS A 301 11.03 21.18 -18.91
C HIS A 301 11.94 20.30 -19.76
N ILE A 302 12.51 19.25 -19.19
CA ILE A 302 13.42 18.32 -19.88
C ILE A 302 12.67 17.21 -20.63
N CYS A 303 11.42 16.92 -20.24
CA CYS A 303 10.59 15.89 -20.88
C CYS A 303 9.13 16.32 -20.88
N LYS A 304 8.72 17.10 -21.88
CA LYS A 304 7.32 17.53 -22.04
C LYS A 304 6.46 16.35 -22.48
N ALA A 305 5.30 16.18 -21.83
CA ALA A 305 4.32 15.22 -22.30
C ALA A 305 3.89 15.53 -23.75
N PRO A 306 3.86 14.53 -24.66
CA PRO A 306 3.46 14.74 -26.06
C PRO A 306 1.98 15.07 -26.22
N LEU A 307 1.16 14.65 -25.25
CA LEU A 307 -0.29 14.85 -25.23
C LEU A 307 -0.69 15.43 -23.87
N ARG A 308 -1.69 16.29 -23.89
CA ARG A 308 -2.33 16.77 -22.66
C ARG A 308 -3.45 15.81 -22.28
N VAL A 309 -3.34 15.18 -21.13
CA VAL A 309 -4.41 14.37 -20.54
C VAL A 309 -5.39 15.29 -19.82
N THR A 310 -6.68 15.11 -20.09
CA THR A 310 -7.73 15.79 -19.31
C THR A 310 -7.87 15.10 -17.97
N GLU A 311 -7.48 15.78 -16.93
CA GLU A 311 -7.58 15.29 -15.54
C GLU A 311 -8.92 15.67 -14.90
N LEU A 312 -9.25 14.99 -13.83
CA LEU A 312 -10.38 15.35 -12.97
C LEU A 312 -10.22 16.78 -12.43
N GLU A 313 -11.34 17.50 -12.40
CA GLU A 313 -11.41 18.87 -11.89
C GLU A 313 -12.53 18.98 -10.86
N TRP A 314 -12.21 19.52 -9.70
CA TRP A 314 -13.20 19.93 -8.72
C TRP A 314 -13.62 21.37 -9.02
N GLN A 315 -14.93 21.61 -9.18
CA GLN A 315 -15.47 22.89 -9.67
C GLN A 315 -16.15 23.74 -8.59
N GLU A 316 -16.38 23.20 -7.41
CA GLU A 316 -16.99 23.94 -6.29
C GLU A 316 -15.89 24.49 -5.36
N GLU A 317 -16.16 25.65 -4.71
CA GLU A 317 -15.33 26.11 -3.60
C GLU A 317 -15.27 24.99 -2.56
N LYS A 318 -14.07 24.57 -2.17
CA LYS A 318 -13.91 23.65 -1.06
C LYS A 318 -14.50 24.34 0.16
N GLU A 319 -15.61 23.86 0.66
CA GLU A 319 -15.89 24.10 2.06
C GLU A 319 -14.66 23.58 2.80
N LEU A 320 -13.79 24.50 3.21
CA LEU A 320 -12.77 24.19 4.20
C LEU A 320 -13.52 23.42 5.26
N LEU A 321 -13.14 22.17 5.47
CA LEU A 321 -13.77 21.30 6.45
C LEU A 321 -13.57 21.97 7.83
N HIS A 322 -14.34 23.07 8.02
CA HIS A 322 -14.26 23.88 9.21
C HIS A 322 -14.63 23.02 10.39
N ALA A 323 -13.66 22.82 11.22
CA ALA A 323 -13.67 22.57 12.67
C ALA A 323 -14.66 21.53 13.26
N THR A 324 -15.76 21.27 12.66
CA THR A 324 -16.71 20.29 13.14
C THR A 324 -16.68 19.10 12.19
N GLY A 325 -15.73 18.20 12.43
CA GLY A 325 -15.70 16.92 11.73
C GLY A 325 -17.06 16.26 11.83
N ASP A 326 -17.90 16.48 10.83
CA ASP A 326 -19.18 15.82 10.71
C ASP A 326 -18.95 14.38 10.21
N CYS A 327 -18.29 13.59 11.04
CA CYS A 327 -18.20 12.16 10.88
C CYS A 327 -19.54 11.54 11.30
N ARG A 328 -20.64 11.89 10.60
CA ARG A 328 -21.96 11.35 10.87
C ARG A 328 -22.11 9.88 10.50
N GLN A 329 -21.11 9.29 9.86
CA GLN A 329 -21.08 7.84 9.69
C GLN A 329 -20.41 7.22 10.92
N ASN A 330 -21.17 6.38 11.61
CA ASN A 330 -20.66 5.65 12.76
C ASN A 330 -19.84 4.44 12.29
N TRP A 331 -18.54 4.66 12.01
CA TRP A 331 -17.61 3.57 11.70
C TRP A 331 -17.12 2.80 12.94
N GLY A 332 -17.65 3.13 14.15
CA GLY A 332 -17.06 2.70 15.40
C GLY A 332 -15.77 3.48 15.69
N ARG A 333 -15.77 4.29 16.74
CA ARG A 333 -14.61 5.07 17.15
C ARG A 333 -13.90 4.36 18.28
N THR A 334 -12.62 4.12 18.11
CA THR A 334 -11.73 3.67 19.20
C THR A 334 -10.82 4.80 19.69
N CYS A 335 -10.95 6.00 19.12
CA CYS A 335 -10.15 7.17 19.53
C CYS A 335 -10.99 8.45 19.48
N GLU A 336 -10.98 9.17 20.59
CA GLU A 336 -11.51 10.51 20.74
C GLU A 336 -10.39 11.54 20.61
N ILE A 337 -10.61 12.62 19.84
CA ILE A 337 -9.63 13.67 19.65
C ILE A 337 -10.14 14.91 20.37
N ILE A 338 -9.40 15.36 21.36
CA ILE A 338 -9.77 16.45 22.27
C ILE A 338 -8.84 17.64 22.03
N ILE A 339 -9.40 18.76 21.66
CA ILE A 339 -8.73 20.06 21.64
C ILE A 339 -9.37 20.87 22.77
N ASP A 340 -8.70 20.96 23.91
CA ASP A 340 -9.26 21.49 25.16
C ASP A 340 -9.69 22.95 25.07
N ASP A 341 -9.08 23.72 24.15
CA ASP A 341 -9.38 25.12 24.00
C ASP A 341 -9.24 25.55 22.53
N VAL A 342 -10.38 25.58 21.83
CA VAL A 342 -10.43 25.99 20.42
C VAL A 342 -9.96 27.44 20.22
N GLU A 343 -10.07 28.31 21.24
CA GLU A 343 -9.58 29.69 21.19
C GLU A 343 -8.05 29.76 21.24
N LYS A 344 -7.38 28.69 21.63
CA LYS A 344 -5.90 28.57 21.66
C LYS A 344 -5.29 27.88 20.43
N ILE A 345 -6.05 27.65 19.37
CA ILE A 345 -5.47 27.18 18.11
C ILE A 345 -4.40 28.19 17.67
N GLN A 346 -3.17 27.77 17.67
CA GLN A 346 -2.03 28.61 17.35
C GLN A 346 -2.01 28.95 15.86
N SER A 347 -1.71 30.19 15.56
CA SER A 347 -1.54 30.68 14.19
C SER A 347 -0.10 31.19 14.01
N PHE A 348 0.57 30.72 12.98
CA PHE A 348 1.95 31.07 12.67
C PHE A 348 2.00 31.81 11.34
N GLN A 349 2.63 32.98 11.34
CA GLN A 349 2.89 33.71 10.10
C GLN A 349 4.17 33.19 9.46
N LEU A 350 4.09 32.80 8.18
CA LEU A 350 5.23 32.36 7.40
C LEU A 350 5.94 33.58 6.80
N GLU A 351 7.20 33.74 7.13
CA GLU A 351 8.01 34.84 6.61
C GLU A 351 8.40 34.59 5.14
N PRO A 352 8.37 35.63 4.30
CA PRO A 352 8.86 35.52 2.94
C PRO A 352 10.32 35.03 2.89
N GLY A 353 10.59 33.99 2.09
CA GLY A 353 11.94 33.43 1.97
C GLY A 353 12.35 32.49 3.11
N ILE A 354 11.42 32.10 4.00
CA ILE A 354 11.69 31.07 5.04
C ILE A 354 12.20 29.75 4.41
N ILE A 355 11.74 29.43 3.21
CA ILE A 355 12.30 28.37 2.36
C ILE A 355 13.18 29.05 1.32
N PRO A 356 14.50 28.82 1.31
CA PRO A 356 15.37 29.30 0.25
C PRO A 356 14.98 28.72 -1.10
N GLU A 357 14.90 29.57 -2.13
CA GLU A 357 14.68 29.13 -3.52
C GLU A 357 15.90 28.32 -3.99
N VAL A 358 15.65 27.18 -4.63
CA VAL A 358 16.66 26.33 -5.28
C VAL A 358 16.42 26.34 -6.76
N ASP A 359 17.44 26.69 -7.52
CA ASP A 359 17.42 26.59 -9.00
C ASP A 359 18.15 25.30 -9.42
N HIS A 360 17.41 24.40 -10.07
CA HIS A 360 17.93 23.14 -10.54
C HIS A 360 18.48 23.30 -11.96
N GLU A 361 19.77 23.53 -12.08
CA GLU A 361 20.47 23.49 -13.35
C GLU A 361 20.72 22.05 -13.78
N TYR A 362 20.05 21.60 -14.82
CA TYR A 362 20.27 20.29 -15.43
C TYR A 362 21.39 20.39 -16.46
N GLY A 363 22.62 20.18 -16.01
CA GLY A 363 23.79 20.07 -16.88
C GLY A 363 23.86 18.70 -17.56
N PRO A 364 24.77 18.52 -18.51
CA PRO A 364 25.06 17.21 -19.07
C PRO A 364 25.47 16.25 -17.95
N VAL A 365 24.89 15.04 -17.99
CA VAL A 365 25.26 13.98 -17.04
C VAL A 365 26.75 13.71 -17.15
N GLU A 366 27.51 13.88 -16.06
CA GLU A 366 28.89 13.43 -16.02
C GLU A 366 28.91 11.90 -16.17
N ILE A 367 29.44 11.46 -17.31
CA ILE A 367 29.61 10.03 -17.53
C ILE A 367 30.88 9.64 -16.78
N TYR A 368 30.72 8.89 -15.70
CA TYR A 368 31.87 8.31 -15.01
C TYR A 368 32.59 7.32 -15.94
N SER A 369 33.84 7.56 -16.19
CA SER A 369 34.71 6.67 -16.95
C SER A 369 35.98 6.36 -16.16
N SER A 370 36.51 5.17 -16.35
CA SER A 370 37.80 4.75 -15.83
C SER A 370 38.57 4.02 -16.94
N GLU A 371 39.87 3.96 -16.82
CA GLU A 371 40.70 3.23 -17.79
C GLU A 371 40.27 1.75 -17.93
N GLU A 372 39.72 1.15 -16.86
CA GLU A 372 39.20 -0.21 -16.88
C GLU A 372 37.92 -0.28 -17.66
N THR A 373 36.97 0.64 -17.37
CA THR A 373 35.70 0.74 -18.10
C THR A 373 35.91 0.98 -19.57
N ASP A 374 36.82 1.88 -19.94
CA ASP A 374 37.10 2.19 -21.32
C ASP A 374 37.69 0.99 -22.05
N ARG A 375 38.63 0.26 -21.45
CA ARG A 375 39.18 -0.98 -22.02
C ARG A 375 38.12 -2.06 -22.22
N ILE A 376 37.18 -2.20 -21.29
CA ILE A 376 36.06 -3.13 -21.45
C ILE A 376 35.21 -2.69 -22.63
N LEU A 377 34.77 -1.42 -22.68
CA LEU A 377 33.94 -0.86 -23.75
C LEU A 377 34.59 -1.06 -25.14
N GLU A 378 35.89 -0.78 -25.29
CA GLU A 378 36.64 -1.00 -26.54
C GLU A 378 36.68 -2.48 -26.97
N SER A 379 36.57 -3.40 -26.03
CA SER A 379 36.53 -4.85 -26.30
C SER A 379 35.15 -5.36 -26.75
N LEU A 380 34.09 -4.56 -26.56
CA LEU A 380 32.72 -4.95 -26.88
C LEU A 380 32.38 -4.69 -28.35
N THR A 381 31.70 -5.65 -28.96
CA THR A 381 31.03 -5.43 -30.25
C THR A 381 29.66 -4.76 -29.99
N LEU A 382 29.05 -4.18 -31.03
CA LEU A 382 27.69 -3.63 -30.95
C LEU A 382 26.69 -4.67 -30.45
N ARG A 383 26.87 -5.93 -30.82
CA ARG A 383 26.04 -7.03 -30.35
C ARG A 383 26.23 -7.27 -28.86
N ASP A 384 27.45 -7.25 -28.35
CA ASP A 384 27.74 -7.40 -26.92
C ASP A 384 27.11 -6.26 -26.12
N MET A 385 27.20 -5.02 -26.63
CA MET A 385 26.56 -3.86 -26.01
C MET A 385 25.00 -4.01 -25.97
N ALA A 386 24.42 -4.48 -27.05
CA ALA A 386 22.99 -4.77 -27.11
C ALA A 386 22.59 -5.88 -26.12
N GLU A 387 23.37 -6.96 -26.02
CA GLU A 387 23.14 -8.02 -25.04
C GLU A 387 23.30 -7.52 -23.60
N LEU A 388 24.23 -6.60 -23.35
CA LEU A 388 24.41 -6.00 -22.02
C LEU A 388 23.19 -5.17 -21.59
N VAL A 389 22.61 -4.39 -22.51
CA VAL A 389 21.43 -3.54 -22.25
C VAL A 389 20.17 -4.39 -22.07
N VAL A 390 19.99 -5.45 -22.86
CA VAL A 390 18.85 -6.34 -22.81
C VAL A 390 18.91 -7.29 -21.62
N GLY A 391 20.10 -7.73 -21.23
CA GLY A 391 20.32 -8.74 -20.20
C GLY A 391 20.02 -10.17 -20.66
N GLY A 392 20.18 -11.13 -19.75
CA GLY A 392 19.99 -12.56 -20.01
C GLY A 392 18.57 -13.08 -19.81
N GLY A 393 17.64 -12.23 -19.36
CA GLY A 393 16.25 -12.59 -19.11
C GLY A 393 16.04 -13.54 -17.93
N MET A 394 14.82 -14.06 -17.80
CA MET A 394 14.48 -15.05 -16.79
C MET A 394 15.26 -16.34 -17.01
N SER A 395 15.94 -16.81 -15.99
CA SER A 395 16.72 -18.05 -16.01
C SER A 395 18.02 -18.05 -16.86
N GLY A 396 18.42 -16.92 -17.42
CA GLY A 396 19.66 -16.76 -18.20
C GLY A 396 19.55 -17.27 -19.63
N HIS A 397 20.57 -16.98 -20.46
CA HIS A 397 20.66 -17.43 -21.85
C HIS A 397 20.70 -18.96 -21.99
N ARG A 398 21.15 -19.64 -20.98
CA ARG A 398 21.05 -21.10 -20.87
C ARG A 398 19.95 -21.39 -19.88
N PHE A 399 18.81 -21.77 -20.38
CA PHE A 399 17.52 -22.03 -19.74
C PHE A 399 17.53 -22.68 -18.33
N PHE A 400 18.61 -22.68 -17.56
CA PHE A 400 18.70 -23.35 -16.25
C PHE A 400 19.91 -22.93 -15.42
N GLU A 401 20.51 -21.76 -15.67
CA GLU A 401 21.69 -21.33 -14.90
C GLU A 401 21.33 -20.93 -13.46
N ALA A 402 20.13 -20.38 -13.27
CA ALA A 402 19.66 -19.95 -11.96
C ALA A 402 18.16 -20.26 -11.80
N PRO A 403 17.79 -21.50 -11.41
CA PRO A 403 16.40 -21.88 -11.22
C PRO A 403 15.67 -20.98 -10.23
N GLY A 404 14.59 -20.33 -10.67
CA GLY A 404 13.81 -19.40 -9.87
C GLY A 404 14.31 -17.96 -9.88
N ALA A 405 15.38 -17.63 -10.62
CA ALA A 405 15.81 -16.25 -10.81
C ALA A 405 14.76 -15.44 -11.58
N ALA A 406 14.53 -14.19 -11.17
CA ALA A 406 13.71 -13.24 -11.90
C ALA A 406 14.43 -12.73 -13.14
N GLY A 407 15.77 -12.64 -13.08
CA GLY A 407 16.61 -12.27 -14.20
C GLY A 407 18.07 -12.51 -13.92
N VAL A 408 18.86 -12.48 -14.99
CA VAL A 408 20.31 -12.45 -14.91
C VAL A 408 20.82 -11.38 -15.86
N THR A 409 21.99 -10.79 -15.57
CA THR A 409 22.61 -9.82 -16.46
C THR A 409 23.04 -10.55 -17.74
N THR A 410 24.29 -10.83 -17.96
CA THR A 410 24.68 -11.57 -19.16
C THR A 410 25.89 -12.44 -18.88
N GLY A 411 25.69 -13.77 -18.87
CA GLY A 411 26.77 -14.74 -18.68
C GLY A 411 27.75 -14.81 -19.88
N ASN A 412 27.36 -14.34 -21.04
CA ASN A 412 28.18 -14.40 -22.26
C ASN A 412 29.37 -13.46 -22.21
N LEU A 413 29.30 -12.39 -21.39
CA LEU A 413 30.31 -11.36 -21.32
C LEU A 413 31.31 -11.52 -20.15
N THR A 414 31.20 -12.60 -19.39
CA THR A 414 32.10 -12.87 -18.26
C THR A 414 33.56 -13.02 -18.70
N ALA A 415 33.78 -13.58 -19.87
CA ALA A 415 35.13 -13.67 -20.48
C ALA A 415 35.74 -12.32 -20.86
N LYS A 416 34.92 -11.26 -20.95
CA LYS A 416 35.31 -9.88 -21.21
C LYS A 416 35.40 -9.02 -19.95
N GLY A 417 35.34 -9.64 -18.78
CA GLY A 417 35.46 -8.96 -17.49
C GLY A 417 34.13 -8.43 -16.93
N ILE A 418 32.98 -8.65 -17.59
CA ILE A 418 31.67 -8.20 -17.11
C ILE A 418 31.04 -9.33 -16.28
N PRO A 419 30.81 -9.11 -14.97
CA PRO A 419 30.22 -10.14 -14.11
C PRO A 419 28.77 -10.42 -14.46
N ASN A 420 28.37 -11.69 -14.34
CA ASN A 420 26.97 -12.07 -14.41
C ASN A 420 26.35 -11.96 -13.02
N VAL A 421 25.34 -11.10 -12.88
CA VAL A 421 24.57 -10.91 -11.64
C VAL A 421 23.25 -11.62 -11.76
N VAL A 422 22.94 -12.47 -10.78
CA VAL A 422 21.67 -13.18 -10.68
C VAL A 422 20.74 -12.38 -9.76
N MET A 423 19.57 -12.04 -10.27
CA MET A 423 18.54 -11.30 -9.54
C MET A 423 17.41 -12.24 -9.19
N ALA A 424 17.10 -12.35 -7.89
CA ALA A 424 15.93 -13.09 -7.44
C ALA A 424 14.75 -12.15 -7.24
N ASP A 425 13.57 -12.62 -7.64
CA ASP A 425 12.30 -11.97 -7.33
C ASP A 425 11.95 -12.16 -5.86
N GLY A 426 11.27 -11.20 -5.24
CA GLY A 426 10.66 -11.42 -3.95
C GLY A 426 10.50 -10.23 -3.02
N PRO A 427 9.61 -9.26 -3.33
CA PRO A 427 9.24 -8.20 -2.39
C PRO A 427 8.66 -8.76 -1.08
N ALA A 428 7.99 -9.92 -1.14
CA ALA A 428 7.44 -10.63 0.01
C ALA A 428 8.29 -11.85 0.41
N GLY A 429 9.60 -11.80 0.19
CA GLY A 429 10.55 -12.87 0.48
C GLY A 429 11.17 -13.47 -0.77
N LEU A 430 12.41 -13.91 -0.64
CA LEU A 430 13.21 -14.42 -1.73
C LEU A 430 12.51 -15.60 -2.44
N ARG A 431 12.19 -15.46 -3.71
CA ARG A 431 11.49 -16.47 -4.51
C ARG A 431 12.48 -17.31 -5.30
N LEU A 432 12.81 -18.47 -4.76
CA LEU A 432 13.65 -19.48 -5.40
C LEU A 432 12.93 -20.83 -5.47
N HIS A 433 13.41 -21.75 -6.33
CA HIS A 433 12.93 -23.11 -6.28
C HIS A 433 13.27 -23.78 -4.95
N LYS A 434 12.24 -24.28 -4.27
CA LYS A 434 12.40 -25.00 -3.00
C LYS A 434 13.25 -26.25 -3.15
N ILE A 435 13.03 -26.97 -4.24
CA ILE A 435 13.74 -28.22 -4.54
C ILE A 435 14.31 -28.14 -5.96
N SER A 436 15.58 -28.43 -6.10
CA SER A 436 16.27 -28.51 -7.39
C SER A 436 17.05 -29.82 -7.48
N SER A 437 17.10 -30.44 -8.65
CA SER A 437 17.97 -31.56 -8.91
C SER A 437 19.27 -31.10 -9.55
N VAL A 438 20.37 -31.69 -9.12
CA VAL A 438 21.71 -31.40 -9.65
C VAL A 438 22.17 -32.59 -10.52
N SER A 439 22.48 -32.34 -11.80
CA SER A 439 23.01 -33.33 -12.69
C SER A 439 24.48 -33.66 -12.39
N ILE A 440 24.99 -34.76 -12.95
CA ILE A 440 26.40 -35.18 -12.85
C ILE A 440 27.35 -34.06 -13.39
N THR A 441 26.87 -33.28 -14.35
CA THR A 441 27.64 -32.15 -14.92
C THR A 441 27.49 -30.86 -14.12
N GLY A 442 26.86 -30.90 -12.94
CA GLY A 442 26.63 -29.71 -12.10
C GLY A 442 25.45 -28.85 -12.52
N LYS A 443 24.69 -29.24 -13.55
CA LYS A 443 23.53 -28.46 -14.01
C LYS A 443 22.38 -28.59 -13.03
N VAL A 444 21.83 -27.46 -12.58
CA VAL A 444 20.76 -27.36 -11.62
C VAL A 444 19.42 -27.13 -12.32
N LYS A 445 18.38 -27.89 -11.97
CA LYS A 445 17.02 -27.72 -12.48
C LYS A 445 16.02 -27.79 -11.34
N GLY A 446 15.08 -26.81 -11.28
CA GLY A 446 13.96 -26.88 -10.35
C GLY A 446 13.08 -28.11 -10.60
N VAL A 447 12.70 -28.79 -9.54
CA VAL A 447 11.87 -30.02 -9.59
C VAL A 447 10.39 -29.69 -9.77
N GLU A 448 9.96 -28.56 -9.22
CA GLU A 448 8.58 -28.12 -9.28
C GLU A 448 8.41 -26.92 -10.22
N PRO A 449 7.25 -26.78 -10.89
CA PRO A 449 6.94 -25.59 -11.66
C PRO A 449 6.89 -24.35 -10.75
N ASN A 450 7.68 -23.33 -11.03
CA ASN A 450 7.64 -22.05 -10.31
C ASN A 450 6.62 -21.06 -10.90
N ILE A 451 6.14 -21.30 -12.10
CA ILE A 451 5.15 -20.48 -12.78
C ILE A 451 3.91 -21.33 -13.03
N SER A 452 2.75 -20.81 -12.69
CA SER A 452 1.48 -21.55 -12.70
C SER A 452 1.14 -22.17 -14.05
N PHE A 453 1.47 -21.52 -15.18
CA PHE A 453 1.20 -22.07 -16.49
C PHE A 453 1.99 -23.36 -16.78
N MET A 454 3.16 -23.53 -16.18
CA MET A 454 3.96 -24.75 -16.37
C MET A 454 3.27 -26.02 -15.85
N LYS A 455 2.30 -25.88 -14.94
CA LYS A 455 1.47 -27.00 -14.46
C LYS A 455 0.62 -27.62 -15.57
N TYR A 456 0.29 -26.80 -16.57
CA TYR A 456 -0.58 -27.20 -17.69
C TYR A 456 0.19 -27.66 -18.95
N LEU A 457 1.53 -27.60 -18.90
CA LEU A 457 2.35 -28.10 -20.01
C LEU A 457 2.23 -29.63 -20.16
N PRO A 458 2.33 -30.18 -21.40
CA PRO A 458 2.38 -31.59 -21.62
C PRO A 458 3.54 -32.27 -20.89
N GLU A 459 3.35 -33.46 -20.37
CA GLU A 459 4.36 -34.20 -19.60
C GLU A 459 5.72 -34.35 -20.29
N PRO A 460 5.83 -34.56 -21.62
CA PRO A 460 7.13 -34.59 -22.29
C PRO A 460 7.89 -33.24 -22.16
N VAL A 461 7.18 -32.13 -22.22
CA VAL A 461 7.76 -30.80 -22.09
C VAL A 461 8.21 -30.55 -20.63
N LYS A 462 7.39 -30.91 -19.66
CA LYS A 462 7.75 -30.85 -18.24
C LYS A 462 9.02 -31.64 -17.93
N LYS A 463 9.13 -32.87 -18.45
CA LYS A 463 10.33 -33.70 -18.26
C LYS A 463 11.61 -33.09 -18.83
N VAL A 464 11.52 -32.27 -19.86
CA VAL A 464 12.66 -31.54 -20.42
C VAL A 464 13.00 -30.32 -19.60
N MET A 465 11.98 -29.59 -19.14
CA MET A 465 12.15 -28.30 -18.44
C MET A 465 12.46 -28.50 -16.96
N LEU A 466 11.85 -29.45 -16.28
CA LEU A 466 12.02 -29.66 -14.85
C LEU A 466 13.11 -30.70 -14.55
N GLY A 467 13.60 -30.60 -13.32
CA GLY A 467 14.53 -31.58 -12.76
C GLY A 467 13.84 -32.89 -12.36
N ASN A 468 14.62 -33.94 -12.16
CA ASN A 468 14.10 -35.23 -11.69
C ASN A 468 13.84 -35.18 -10.18
N PRO A 469 12.59 -35.34 -9.70
CA PRO A 469 12.27 -35.39 -8.28
C PRO A 469 12.88 -36.58 -7.54
N ASP A 470 13.14 -37.67 -8.25
CA ASP A 470 13.73 -38.89 -7.70
C ASP A 470 15.27 -38.90 -7.77
N SER A 471 15.88 -37.75 -8.10
CA SER A 471 17.34 -37.63 -8.14
C SER A 471 17.95 -37.88 -6.77
N LYS A 472 19.08 -38.61 -6.73
CA LYS A 472 19.87 -38.74 -5.49
C LYS A 472 20.57 -37.46 -5.09
N ASN A 473 20.71 -36.49 -6.00
CA ASN A 473 21.35 -35.19 -5.79
C ASN A 473 20.27 -34.10 -5.82
N LEU A 474 19.54 -33.91 -4.73
CA LEU A 474 18.60 -32.83 -4.53
C LEU A 474 19.21 -31.73 -3.68
N LEU A 475 18.99 -30.50 -4.11
CA LEU A 475 19.30 -29.28 -3.38
C LEU A 475 17.99 -28.69 -2.83
N TYR A 476 17.96 -28.43 -1.55
CA TYR A 476 16.82 -27.82 -0.87
C TYR A 476 17.17 -26.40 -0.47
N GLN A 477 16.28 -25.46 -0.82
CA GLN A 477 16.39 -24.03 -0.45
C GLN A 477 15.12 -23.60 0.25
N PHE A 478 15.26 -23.13 1.48
CA PHE A 478 14.14 -22.62 2.25
C PHE A 478 14.32 -21.11 2.40
N THR A 479 13.27 -20.39 2.14
CA THR A 479 13.22 -18.94 2.27
C THR A 479 12.04 -18.55 3.16
N THR A 480 12.14 -17.38 3.80
CA THR A 480 11.06 -16.85 4.61
C THR A 480 10.13 -16.01 3.73
N ALA A 481 8.82 -16.27 3.80
CA ALA A 481 7.83 -15.39 3.24
C ALA A 481 7.48 -14.29 4.25
N PHE A 482 7.59 -13.04 3.80
CA PHE A 482 7.19 -11.86 4.54
C PHE A 482 5.79 -11.42 4.15
N PRO A 483 5.10 -10.61 4.97
CA PRO A 483 3.85 -9.98 4.56
C PRO A 483 4.06 -9.11 3.31
N VAL A 484 3.05 -9.04 2.44
CA VAL A 484 3.06 -8.12 1.28
C VAL A 484 3.07 -6.66 1.73
N GLY A 485 3.54 -5.75 0.85
CA GLY A 485 3.74 -4.34 1.18
C GLY A 485 2.54 -3.65 1.83
N ILE A 486 1.32 -3.89 1.34
CA ILE A 486 0.10 -3.32 1.93
C ILE A 486 -0.14 -3.80 3.38
N SER A 487 0.16 -5.07 3.66
CA SER A 487 0.04 -5.62 5.03
C SER A 487 1.11 -5.04 5.95
N LEU A 488 2.35 -4.88 5.47
CA LEU A 488 3.42 -4.21 6.20
C LEU A 488 3.07 -2.75 6.48
N ALA A 489 2.59 -2.01 5.50
CA ALA A 489 2.17 -0.63 5.66
C ALA A 489 1.03 -0.50 6.68
N SER A 490 0.02 -1.37 6.64
CA SER A 490 -1.11 -1.37 7.57
C SER A 490 -0.68 -1.54 9.04
N VAL A 491 0.33 -2.36 9.30
CA VAL A 491 0.84 -2.62 10.65
C VAL A 491 1.94 -1.63 11.03
N SER A 492 2.74 -1.24 10.05
CA SER A 492 3.97 -0.47 10.17
C SER A 492 3.77 1.02 10.02
N TYR A 493 2.62 1.59 10.23
CA TYR A 493 2.61 3.02 10.52
C TYR A 493 3.68 3.32 11.62
N THR A 494 4.75 2.58 11.56
CA THR A 494 5.96 2.68 12.38
C THR A 494 7.11 2.03 11.62
N HIS A 495 8.03 2.87 11.15
CA HIS A 495 9.40 2.48 10.75
C HIS A 495 9.51 1.48 9.59
N LEU A 496 9.34 1.96 8.36
CA LEU A 496 10.19 1.55 7.26
C LEU A 496 11.22 2.67 7.10
N THR A 497 12.23 2.65 7.89
CA THR A 497 13.54 3.24 7.61
C THR A 497 14.50 2.10 7.40
#